data_0d93ae41c6335674f592bd0225767086
#
_entry.id   0d93ae41c6335674f592bd0225767086
#
_cell.length_a   1.000
_cell.length_b   1.000
_cell.length_c   1.000
_cell.angle_alpha   90.00
_cell.angle_beta   90.00
_cell.angle_gamma   90.00
#
_symmetry.space_group_name_H-M   'P 1'
#
loop_
_entity.id
_entity.type
_entity.pdbx_description
1 polymer ?
#
loop_
_entity_poly.entity_id
_entity_poly.type
_entity_poly.pdbx_seq_one_letter_code
_entity_poly.pdbx_strand_id
1 'polypeptide(L)'
;MATVELTKDNFNEVTTADGIVLVDFWAAWCGPCRMFAPIFERASEKYDDIVFGKVDTEAQRELAGAFQITSIPTLMAIRDRVVLYAQPGALPEAALEDLIKQIREVDMDQVREQIAAEAKAS
;
A
#
# COMPACT_ATOMS: atom_id res chain seq x y z
N MET A 1 4.75 9.15 -15.37
CA MET A 1 4.80 8.32 -14.15
C MET A 1 3.54 8.56 -13.35
N ALA A 2 2.87 7.48 -12.97
CA ALA A 2 1.58 7.58 -12.30
C ALA A 2 1.65 7.37 -10.78
N THR A 3 2.84 7.19 -10.22
CA THR A 3 3.01 7.09 -8.77
C THR A 3 2.96 8.47 -8.10
N VAL A 4 2.48 8.48 -6.86
CA VAL A 4 2.32 9.70 -6.06
C VAL A 4 3.25 9.61 -4.86
N GLU A 5 4.01 10.67 -4.61
CA GLU A 5 4.82 10.73 -3.41
C GLU A 5 3.92 11.01 -2.19
N LEU A 6 4.00 10.15 -1.19
CA LEU A 6 3.22 10.30 0.05
C LEU A 6 4.13 10.82 1.16
N THR A 7 3.68 11.86 1.82
CA THR A 7 4.36 12.49 2.94
C THR A 7 3.40 12.55 4.13
N LYS A 8 3.91 12.95 5.30
CA LYS A 8 3.04 13.15 6.47
C LYS A 8 1.92 14.16 6.20
N ASP A 9 2.11 15.05 5.22
CA ASP A 9 1.15 16.12 4.92
C ASP A 9 -0.02 15.64 4.06
N ASN A 10 0.19 14.65 3.18
CA ASN A 10 -0.86 14.19 2.27
C ASN A 10 -1.29 12.73 2.49
N PHE A 11 -0.63 12.00 3.37
CA PHE A 11 -0.88 10.56 3.55
C PHE A 11 -2.34 10.29 3.92
N ASN A 12 -2.88 11.00 4.91
CA ASN A 12 -4.26 10.77 5.35
C ASN A 12 -5.25 11.12 4.24
N GLU A 13 -5.06 12.25 3.57
CA GLU A 13 -5.96 12.67 2.50
C GLU A 13 -6.03 11.62 1.38
N VAL A 14 -4.87 11.12 0.95
CA VAL A 14 -4.79 10.16 -0.15
C VAL A 14 -5.33 8.80 0.27
N THR A 15 -4.98 8.31 1.46
CA THR A 15 -5.31 6.95 1.87
C THR A 15 -6.71 6.80 2.45
N THR A 16 -7.39 7.90 2.77
CA THR A 16 -8.77 7.86 3.25
C THR A 16 -9.80 8.08 2.14
N ALA A 17 -9.35 8.26 0.91
CA ALA A 17 -10.24 8.30 -0.25
C ALA A 17 -10.83 6.90 -0.50
N ASP A 18 -12.01 6.87 -1.11
CA ASP A 18 -12.62 5.59 -1.51
C ASP A 18 -11.80 4.93 -2.61
N GLY A 19 -11.88 3.60 -2.69
CA GLY A 19 -11.16 2.83 -3.68
C GLY A 19 -9.90 2.20 -3.12
N ILE A 20 -9.01 1.80 -4.02
CA ILE A 20 -7.78 1.07 -3.68
C ILE A 20 -6.58 2.00 -3.71
N VAL A 21 -5.78 1.95 -2.65
CA VAL A 21 -4.49 2.63 -2.56
C VAL A 21 -3.43 1.58 -2.24
N LEU A 22 -2.39 1.51 -3.05
CA LEU A 22 -1.22 0.69 -2.77
C LEU A 22 -0.10 1.62 -2.32
N VAL A 23 0.60 1.25 -1.25
CA VAL A 23 1.68 2.06 -0.68
C VAL A 23 2.97 1.25 -0.66
N ASP A 24 4.00 1.76 -1.31
CA ASP A 24 5.34 1.19 -1.33
C ASP A 24 6.22 1.98 -0.36
N PHE A 25 6.61 1.35 0.75
CA PHE A 25 7.58 1.93 1.70
C PHE A 25 8.98 1.51 1.26
N TRP A 26 9.83 2.48 0.93
CA TRP A 26 11.11 2.24 0.25
C TRP A 26 12.22 3.15 0.77
N ALA A 27 13.45 2.87 0.35
CA ALA A 27 14.58 3.77 0.55
C ALA A 27 15.55 3.64 -0.64
N ALA A 28 16.26 4.71 -0.93
CA ALA A 28 17.13 4.76 -2.11
C ALA A 28 18.32 3.78 -2.02
N TRP A 29 18.80 3.48 -0.81
CA TRP A 29 19.93 2.57 -0.59
C TRP A 29 19.54 1.09 -0.66
N CYS A 30 18.28 0.78 -0.72
CA CYS A 30 17.75 -0.57 -0.63
C CYS A 30 17.72 -1.24 -2.01
N GLY A 31 18.50 -2.31 -2.17
CA GLY A 31 18.56 -3.05 -3.44
C GLY A 31 17.23 -3.63 -3.89
N PRO A 32 16.52 -4.40 -3.03
CA PRO A 32 15.20 -4.92 -3.39
C PRO A 32 14.17 -3.82 -3.69
N CYS A 33 14.28 -2.65 -3.05
CA CYS A 33 13.40 -1.51 -3.35
C CYS A 33 13.62 -1.03 -4.79
N ARG A 34 14.88 -0.98 -5.22
CA ARG A 34 15.22 -0.58 -6.60
C ARG A 34 14.75 -1.61 -7.63
N MET A 35 14.71 -2.88 -7.26
CA MET A 35 14.19 -3.94 -8.12
C MET A 35 12.66 -3.84 -8.25
N PHE A 36 11.99 -3.50 -7.16
CA PHE A 36 10.52 -3.39 -7.13
C PHE A 36 10.02 -2.10 -7.80
N ALA A 37 10.79 -1.03 -7.74
CA ALA A 37 10.37 0.28 -8.26
C ALA A 37 9.82 0.25 -9.69
N PRO A 38 10.50 -0.35 -10.69
CA PRO A 38 9.95 -0.38 -12.05
C PRO A 38 8.70 -1.25 -12.16
N ILE A 39 8.58 -2.28 -11.35
CA ILE A 39 7.38 -3.14 -11.33
C ILE A 39 6.17 -2.33 -10.84
N PHE A 40 6.36 -1.60 -9.76
CA PHE A 40 5.33 -0.75 -9.18
C PHE A 40 4.92 0.39 -10.13
N GLU A 41 5.91 1.02 -10.78
CA GLU A 41 5.67 2.08 -11.78
C GLU A 41 4.86 1.56 -12.97
N ARG A 42 5.21 0.41 -13.53
CA ARG A 42 4.47 -0.16 -14.65
C ARG A 42 3.03 -0.47 -14.27
N ALA A 43 2.81 -1.00 -13.07
CA ALA A 43 1.45 -1.27 -12.61
C ALA A 43 0.66 0.04 -12.45
N SER A 44 1.30 1.11 -11.98
CA SER A 44 0.64 2.40 -11.81
C SER A 44 0.14 2.99 -13.14
N GLU A 45 0.86 2.72 -14.22
CA GLU A 45 0.46 3.18 -15.54
C GLU A 45 -0.66 2.33 -16.14
N LYS A 46 -0.80 1.10 -15.68
CA LYS A 46 -1.79 0.14 -16.17
C LYS A 46 -3.15 0.28 -15.46
N TYR A 47 -3.16 0.63 -14.18
CA TYR A 47 -4.37 0.68 -13.35
C TYR A 47 -4.70 2.11 -12.94
N ASP A 48 -5.42 2.83 -13.79
CA ASP A 48 -5.77 4.24 -13.56
C ASP A 48 -6.72 4.45 -12.37
N ASP A 49 -7.45 3.42 -11.99
CA ASP A 49 -8.43 3.47 -10.90
C ASP A 49 -7.81 3.18 -9.52
N ILE A 50 -6.52 2.85 -9.48
CA ILE A 50 -5.80 2.58 -8.23
C ILE A 50 -4.76 3.67 -8.01
N VAL A 51 -4.68 4.17 -6.77
CA VAL A 51 -3.61 5.11 -6.39
C VAL A 51 -2.38 4.31 -5.99
N PHE A 52 -1.25 4.60 -6.61
CA PHE A 52 0.04 3.98 -6.31
C PHE A 52 0.91 5.01 -5.60
N GLY A 53 0.99 4.90 -4.27
CA GLY A 53 1.72 5.85 -3.45
C GLY A 53 3.08 5.30 -3.02
N LYS A 54 4.05 6.19 -2.85
CA LYS A 54 5.40 5.84 -2.41
C LYS A 54 5.76 6.64 -1.18
N VAL A 55 6.24 5.97 -0.14
CA VAL A 55 6.74 6.59 1.08
C VAL A 55 8.24 6.35 1.16
N ASP A 56 9.03 7.42 1.07
CA ASP A 56 10.47 7.38 1.31
C ASP A 56 10.68 7.29 2.83
N THR A 57 11.10 6.14 3.32
CA THR A 57 11.22 5.91 4.76
C THR A 57 12.33 6.74 5.42
N GLU A 58 13.29 7.23 4.65
CA GLU A 58 14.34 8.12 5.18
C GLU A 58 13.85 9.54 5.34
N ALA A 59 13.03 10.02 4.42
CA ALA A 59 12.43 11.36 4.47
C ALA A 59 11.22 11.40 5.42
N GLN A 60 10.47 10.31 5.52
CA GLN A 60 9.23 10.23 6.29
C GLN A 60 9.38 9.24 7.45
N ARG A 61 10.33 9.48 8.34
CA ARG A 61 10.64 8.57 9.45
C ARG A 61 9.49 8.38 10.42
N GLU A 62 8.78 9.46 10.73
CA GLU A 62 7.62 9.39 11.63
C GLU A 62 6.49 8.57 11.04
N LEU A 63 6.24 8.76 9.75
CA LEU A 63 5.20 8.02 9.03
C LEU A 63 5.53 6.52 8.99
N ALA A 64 6.76 6.18 8.63
CA ALA A 64 7.21 4.79 8.62
C ALA A 64 7.12 4.17 10.02
N GLY A 65 7.51 4.91 11.05
CA GLY A 65 7.43 4.45 12.44
C GLY A 65 6.00 4.22 12.90
N ALA A 66 5.07 5.09 12.48
CA ALA A 66 3.66 4.94 12.84
C ALA A 66 3.06 3.64 12.32
N PHE A 67 3.53 3.14 11.17
CA PHE A 67 3.10 1.86 10.61
C PHE A 67 4.03 0.71 10.99
N GLN A 68 4.99 0.95 11.88
CA GLN A 68 5.93 -0.06 12.35
C GLN A 68 6.68 -0.75 11.21
N ILE A 69 7.10 0.03 10.22
CA ILE A 69 7.85 -0.50 9.07
C ILE A 69 9.27 -0.81 9.53
N THR A 70 9.61 -2.09 9.61
CA THR A 70 10.91 -2.57 10.05
C THR A 70 11.73 -3.19 8.93
N SER A 71 11.09 -3.51 7.83
CA SER A 71 11.75 -4.10 6.65
C SER A 71 11.26 -3.41 5.40
N ILE A 72 12.14 -3.17 4.45
CA ILE A 72 11.79 -2.53 3.18
C ILE A 72 12.31 -3.35 2.01
N PRO A 73 11.60 -3.35 0.88
CA PRO A 73 10.32 -2.66 0.70
C PRO A 73 9.21 -3.36 1.49
N THR A 74 8.23 -2.60 1.94
CA THR A 74 6.98 -3.13 2.46
C THR A 74 5.86 -2.58 1.59
N LEU A 75 4.98 -3.48 1.14
CA LEU A 75 3.81 -3.11 0.35
C LEU A 75 2.57 -3.18 1.21
N MET A 76 1.78 -2.13 1.20
CA MET A 76 0.51 -2.06 1.91
C MET A 76 -0.61 -1.83 0.90
N ALA A 77 -1.71 -2.55 1.04
CA ALA A 77 -2.90 -2.35 0.22
C ALA A 77 -4.06 -1.91 1.10
N ILE A 78 -4.65 -0.79 0.74
CA ILE A 78 -5.78 -0.19 1.46
C ILE A 78 -6.95 -0.12 0.49
N ARG A 79 -8.12 -0.54 0.95
CA ARG A 79 -9.35 -0.39 0.15
C ARG A 79 -10.46 0.18 1.04
N ASP A 80 -11.03 1.29 0.58
CA ASP A 80 -12.11 1.98 1.30
C ASP A 80 -11.74 2.21 2.78
N ARG A 81 -10.51 2.70 3.01
CA ARG A 81 -9.94 3.03 4.31
C ARG A 81 -9.60 1.82 5.21
N VAL A 82 -9.64 0.61 4.65
CA VAL A 82 -9.30 -0.61 5.39
C VAL A 82 -8.00 -1.19 4.85
N VAL A 83 -7.02 -1.43 5.72
CA VAL A 83 -5.77 -2.10 5.34
C VAL A 83 -6.08 -3.59 5.17
N LEU A 84 -5.98 -4.08 3.93
CA LEU A 84 -6.25 -5.48 3.61
C LEU A 84 -4.98 -6.32 3.53
N TYR A 85 -3.82 -5.68 3.34
CA TYR A 85 -2.56 -6.38 3.14
C TYR A 85 -1.42 -5.48 3.57
N ALA A 86 -0.42 -6.04 4.25
CA ALA A 86 0.81 -5.31 4.59
C ALA A 86 1.90 -6.35 4.83
N GLN A 87 2.83 -6.49 3.87
CA GLN A 87 3.89 -7.49 3.95
C GLN A 87 5.21 -6.93 3.42
N PRO A 88 6.33 -7.29 4.04
CA PRO A 88 7.65 -6.95 3.50
C PRO A 88 8.00 -7.83 2.31
N GLY A 89 8.87 -7.31 1.46
CA GLY A 89 9.43 -8.03 0.33
C GLY A 89 9.05 -7.44 -1.02
N ALA A 90 9.98 -7.55 -1.97
CA ALA A 90 9.73 -7.14 -3.35
C ALA A 90 8.94 -8.24 -4.06
N LEU A 91 7.77 -7.87 -4.59
CA LEU A 91 6.95 -8.82 -5.34
C LEU A 91 7.38 -8.86 -6.81
N PRO A 92 7.45 -10.06 -7.41
CA PRO A 92 7.51 -10.16 -8.86
C PRO A 92 6.26 -9.56 -9.50
N GLU A 93 6.36 -9.17 -10.76
CA GLU A 93 5.24 -8.54 -11.47
C GLU A 93 3.96 -9.37 -11.41
N ALA A 94 4.06 -10.68 -11.68
CA ALA A 94 2.89 -11.57 -11.64
C ALA A 94 2.24 -11.63 -10.25
N ALA A 95 3.04 -11.58 -9.21
CA ALA A 95 2.53 -11.59 -7.83
C ALA A 95 1.81 -10.28 -7.49
N LEU A 96 2.33 -9.14 -7.96
CA LEU A 96 1.66 -7.86 -7.77
C LEU A 96 0.32 -7.83 -8.52
N GLU A 97 0.28 -8.32 -9.75
CA GLU A 97 -0.96 -8.42 -10.53
C GLU A 97 -2.00 -9.29 -9.82
N ASP A 98 -1.55 -10.43 -9.27
CA ASP A 98 -2.44 -11.32 -8.55
C ASP A 98 -2.97 -10.68 -7.27
N LEU A 99 -2.12 -9.97 -6.54
CA LEU A 99 -2.54 -9.24 -5.34
C LEU A 99 -3.61 -8.20 -5.67
N ILE A 100 -3.42 -7.44 -6.73
CA ILE A 100 -4.40 -6.44 -7.17
C ILE A 100 -5.74 -7.11 -7.46
N LYS A 101 -5.71 -8.25 -8.16
CA LYS A 101 -6.92 -9.01 -8.45
C LYS A 101 -7.63 -9.44 -7.16
N GLN A 102 -6.89 -9.98 -6.21
CA GLN A 102 -7.44 -10.42 -4.93
C GLN A 102 -8.05 -9.25 -4.14
N ILE A 103 -7.37 -8.11 -4.10
CA ILE A 103 -7.87 -6.92 -3.41
C ILE A 103 -9.20 -6.45 -4.02
N ARG A 104 -9.33 -6.50 -5.35
CA ARG A 104 -10.56 -6.13 -6.04
C ARG A 104 -11.71 -7.09 -5.77
N GLU A 105 -11.41 -8.35 -5.49
CA GLU A 105 -12.42 -9.40 -5.28
C GLU A 105 -12.87 -9.51 -3.83
N VAL A 106 -12.25 -8.79 -2.90
CA VAL A 106 -12.63 -8.85 -1.48
C VAL A 106 -14.05 -8.32 -1.29
N ASP A 107 -14.85 -9.07 -0.53
CA ASP A 107 -16.17 -8.62 -0.10
C ASP A 107 -16.03 -7.64 1.05
N MET A 108 -16.13 -6.35 0.75
CA MET A 108 -15.92 -5.30 1.73
C MET A 108 -17.04 -5.22 2.77
N ASP A 109 -18.24 -5.65 2.43
CA ASP A 109 -19.34 -5.71 3.41
C ASP A 109 -19.00 -6.72 4.51
N GLN A 110 -18.50 -7.90 4.11
CA GLN A 110 -18.07 -8.92 5.05
C GLN A 110 -16.91 -8.45 5.92
N VAL A 111 -15.95 -7.75 5.33
CA VAL A 111 -14.81 -7.17 6.06
C VAL A 111 -15.30 -6.18 7.11
N ARG A 112 -16.21 -5.29 6.76
CA ARG A 112 -16.77 -4.30 7.68
C ARG A 112 -17.55 -4.95 8.81
N GLU A 113 -18.30 -6.01 8.53
CA GLU A 113 -19.01 -6.78 9.55
C GLU A 113 -18.04 -7.42 10.54
N GLN A 114 -16.93 -7.97 10.04
CA GLN A 114 -15.91 -8.59 10.87
C GLN A 114 -15.23 -7.57 11.78
N ILE A 115 -14.90 -6.39 11.24
CA ILE A 115 -14.29 -5.30 12.01
C ILE A 115 -15.26 -4.86 13.12
N ALA A 116 -16.53 -4.69 12.80
CA ALA A 116 -17.55 -4.31 13.79
C ALA A 116 -17.70 -5.36 14.88
N ALA A 117 -17.66 -6.64 14.53
CA ALA A 117 -17.72 -7.74 15.50
C ALA A 117 -16.51 -7.74 16.42
N GLU A 118 -15.32 -7.53 15.90
CA GLU A 118 -14.08 -7.44 16.70
C GLU A 118 -14.11 -6.23 17.64
N ALA A 119 -14.62 -5.10 17.18
CA ALA A 119 -14.75 -3.89 18.01
C ALA A 119 -15.71 -4.12 19.19
N LYS A 120 -16.77 -4.91 18.99
CA LYS A 120 -17.72 -5.24 20.07
C LYS A 120 -17.14 -6.25 21.05
N ALA A 121 -16.20 -7.08 20.61
CA ALA A 121 -15.60 -8.12 21.44
C ALA A 121 -14.50 -7.60 22.36
N SER A 122 -13.97 -6.40 22.11
CA SER A 122 -12.86 -5.83 22.88
C SER A 122 -13.28 -4.86 23.96
#